data_539c760882a2ce62284e8955b19a1df0
#
_entry.id   539c760882a2ce62284e8955b19a1df0
#
_cell.length_a   1.000
_cell.length_b   1.000
_cell.length_c   1.000
_cell.angle_alpha   90.00
_cell.angle_beta   90.00
_cell.angle_gamma   90.00
#
_symmetry.space_group_name_H-M   'P 1'
#
loop_
_entity.id
_entity.type
_entity.pdbx_description
1 polymer ?
#
loop_
_entity_poly.entity_id
_entity_poly.type
_entity_poly.pdbx_seq_one_letter_code
_entity_poly.pdbx_strand_id
1 'polypeptide(L)'
;MSETTHGVGGLTFDASKRARPPELGVLIALILMIVVFEVLGRLLIHDSFLFNTRDNVDTLFNEPRLKIIILQVAIVGIIALGVTQVIISGGIDLSSGSVVGATAMIAMSFAQVATVNGNPNPKAMFPELGLVDLPVIVPIFVGLICGIVAGVINGLLIAYTRIPPFIATLGMMVTARGLAKWWSKGQPISFPTDSYAAIGKGMMPVAIFVALAILFHFVMKYTVYGKHTYAIGSNEDAARMSGIKVARHKVLIYAIAGMLASIAAIVLSSKNLTAQAGMGQMYELDAIAMAVIGGVSLQGGRGSMLGTVLGALIFGVIISGFTFLKLDAYYQEMVKGAIIVGAVVLDQWRQSRNAARM
;
A
#
# COMPACT_ATOMS: atom_id res chain seq x y z
N MET A 1 -58.82 -23.05 37.73
CA MET A 1 -57.38 -23.35 37.63
C MET A 1 -57.01 -23.24 36.18
N SER A 2 -56.49 -22.10 35.78
CA SER A 2 -56.02 -21.84 34.40
C SER A 2 -54.53 -21.53 34.49
N GLU A 3 -53.75 -22.47 34.00
CA GLU A 3 -52.31 -22.31 33.86
C GLU A 3 -52.01 -21.36 32.69
N THR A 4 -51.43 -20.23 32.97
CA THR A 4 -50.86 -19.31 32.00
C THR A 4 -49.41 -19.71 31.73
N THR A 5 -49.18 -20.41 30.63
CA THR A 5 -47.83 -20.64 30.09
C THR A 5 -47.30 -19.35 29.47
N HIS A 6 -46.28 -18.75 30.09
CA HIS A 6 -45.48 -17.67 29.48
C HIS A 6 -44.66 -18.24 28.33
N GLY A 7 -45.04 -17.90 27.10
CA GLY A 7 -44.24 -18.14 25.92
C GLY A 7 -43.00 -17.24 25.92
N VAL A 8 -41.83 -17.84 25.94
CA VAL A 8 -40.55 -17.20 25.72
C VAL A 8 -40.52 -16.70 24.27
N GLY A 9 -40.41 -15.39 24.08
CA GLY A 9 -40.41 -14.77 22.74
C GLY A 9 -39.29 -15.34 21.84
N GLY A 10 -39.71 -16.04 20.80
CA GLY A 10 -38.81 -16.57 19.83
C GLY A 10 -38.18 -15.46 19.01
N LEU A 11 -36.88 -15.26 19.18
CA LEU A 11 -36.06 -14.51 18.25
C LEU A 11 -35.97 -15.31 16.94
N THR A 12 -36.83 -15.00 15.99
CA THR A 12 -36.71 -15.51 14.63
C THR A 12 -35.51 -14.85 13.98
N PHE A 13 -34.40 -15.56 13.94
CA PHE A 13 -33.26 -15.17 13.11
C PHE A 13 -33.70 -15.30 11.64
N ASP A 14 -34.02 -14.17 11.01
CA ASP A 14 -34.25 -14.10 9.59
C ASP A 14 -32.94 -14.36 8.82
N ALA A 15 -32.71 -15.63 8.50
CA ALA A 15 -31.50 -16.08 7.78
C ALA A 15 -31.48 -15.63 6.31
N SER A 16 -32.49 -14.90 5.84
CA SER A 16 -32.62 -14.52 4.42
C SER A 16 -31.84 -13.26 4.03
N LYS A 17 -31.39 -12.45 4.98
CA LYS A 17 -30.52 -11.30 4.72
C LYS A 17 -29.04 -11.68 4.86
N ARG A 18 -28.52 -12.50 3.96
CA ARG A 18 -27.06 -12.58 3.78
C ARG A 18 -26.55 -11.17 3.47
N ALA A 19 -25.91 -10.53 4.44
CA ALA A 19 -25.27 -9.24 4.26
C ALA A 19 -24.32 -9.36 3.05
N ARG A 20 -24.54 -8.54 2.02
CA ARG A 20 -23.70 -8.55 0.82
C ARG A 20 -22.25 -8.26 1.27
N PRO A 21 -21.25 -8.99 0.75
CA PRO A 21 -19.87 -8.74 1.10
C PRO A 21 -19.54 -7.27 0.81
N PRO A 22 -18.88 -6.56 1.73
CA PRO A 22 -18.57 -5.13 1.58
C PRO A 22 -17.74 -4.85 0.32
N GLU A 23 -16.96 -5.82 -0.12
CA GLU A 23 -16.12 -5.75 -1.33
C GLU A 23 -16.95 -5.63 -2.62
N LEU A 24 -18.21 -6.08 -2.62
CA LEU A 24 -19.07 -5.97 -3.79
C LEU A 24 -19.34 -4.51 -4.18
N GLY A 25 -19.50 -3.64 -3.17
CA GLY A 25 -19.67 -2.20 -3.42
C GLY A 25 -18.43 -1.57 -4.05
N VAL A 26 -17.24 -1.98 -3.61
CA VAL A 26 -15.96 -1.51 -4.15
C VAL A 26 -15.75 -2.03 -5.58
N LEU A 27 -16.12 -3.28 -5.85
CA LEU A 27 -16.06 -3.86 -7.20
C LEU A 27 -17.00 -3.12 -8.18
N ILE A 28 -18.22 -2.81 -7.74
CA ILE A 28 -19.17 -2.02 -8.56
C ILE A 28 -18.59 -0.62 -8.84
N ALA A 29 -17.96 0.03 -7.85
CA ALA A 29 -17.31 1.31 -8.04
C ALA A 29 -16.16 1.23 -9.05
N LEU A 30 -15.36 0.14 -9.02
CA LEU A 30 -14.30 -0.10 -10.00
C LEU A 30 -14.86 -0.19 -11.43
N ILE A 31 -15.88 -1.01 -11.63
CA ILE A 31 -16.52 -1.18 -12.95
C ILE A 31 -17.10 0.16 -13.42
N LEU A 32 -17.81 0.89 -12.55
CA LEU A 32 -18.39 2.18 -12.89
C LEU A 32 -17.31 3.19 -13.30
N MET A 33 -16.16 3.22 -12.60
CA MET A 33 -15.06 4.11 -12.92
C MET A 33 -14.44 3.79 -14.29
N ILE A 34 -14.28 2.52 -14.63
CA ILE A 34 -13.82 2.09 -15.95
C ILE A 34 -14.81 2.55 -17.04
N VAL A 35 -16.11 2.37 -16.81
CA VAL A 35 -17.16 2.82 -17.75
C VAL A 35 -17.13 4.34 -17.92
N VAL A 36 -16.95 5.09 -16.85
CA VAL A 36 -16.82 6.57 -16.92
C VAL A 36 -15.65 6.97 -17.81
N PHE A 37 -14.47 6.41 -17.63
CA PHE A 37 -13.31 6.74 -18.46
C PHE A 37 -13.46 6.24 -19.90
N GLU A 38 -14.15 5.11 -20.14
CA GLU A 38 -14.46 4.64 -21.48
C GLU A 38 -15.39 5.63 -22.22
N VAL A 39 -16.45 6.10 -21.55
CA VAL A 39 -17.39 7.07 -22.12
C VAL A 39 -16.73 8.41 -22.37
N LEU A 40 -15.98 8.94 -21.38
CA LEU A 40 -15.26 10.20 -21.53
C LEU A 40 -14.19 10.12 -22.64
N GLY A 41 -13.49 9.00 -22.76
CA GLY A 41 -12.51 8.80 -23.82
C GLY A 41 -13.14 8.87 -25.21
N ARG A 42 -14.25 8.19 -25.42
CA ARG A 42 -14.98 8.21 -26.70
C ARG A 42 -15.55 9.59 -27.04
N LEU A 43 -16.05 10.32 -26.03
CA LEU A 43 -16.65 11.64 -26.23
C LEU A 43 -15.63 12.77 -26.43
N LEU A 44 -14.52 12.77 -25.66
CA LEU A 44 -13.59 13.89 -25.60
C LEU A 44 -12.36 13.69 -26.50
N ILE A 45 -11.89 12.46 -26.66
CA ILE A 45 -10.62 12.16 -27.34
C ILE A 45 -10.85 11.31 -28.59
N HIS A 46 -12.06 10.78 -28.80
CA HIS A 46 -12.40 9.83 -29.88
C HIS A 46 -11.54 8.56 -29.83
N ASP A 47 -11.15 8.13 -28.62
CA ASP A 47 -10.37 6.92 -28.37
C ASP A 47 -10.99 6.10 -27.22
N SER A 48 -10.68 4.80 -27.15
CA SER A 48 -11.17 3.91 -26.10
C SER A 48 -10.16 3.79 -24.95
N PHE A 49 -10.65 3.82 -23.72
CA PHE A 49 -9.83 3.65 -22.52
C PHE A 49 -9.39 2.19 -22.35
N LEU A 50 -10.30 1.24 -22.57
CA LEU A 50 -10.07 -0.17 -22.28
C LEU A 50 -9.77 -0.99 -23.53
N PHE A 51 -10.41 -0.65 -24.66
CA PHE A 51 -10.33 -1.42 -25.88
C PHE A 51 -9.27 -0.88 -26.84
N ASN A 52 -8.84 -1.74 -27.75
CA ASN A 52 -7.92 -1.34 -28.80
C ASN A 52 -8.70 -0.73 -29.97
N THR A 53 -8.36 0.48 -30.36
CA THR A 53 -9.02 1.21 -31.46
C THR A 53 -8.19 1.20 -32.75
N ARG A 54 -7.04 0.52 -32.78
CA ARG A 54 -6.15 0.42 -33.94
C ARG A 54 -6.53 -0.81 -34.77
N ASP A 55 -6.78 -0.61 -36.06
CA ASP A 55 -7.24 -1.62 -37.01
C ASP A 55 -6.25 -2.78 -37.28
N ASN A 56 -5.01 -2.71 -36.79
CA ASN A 56 -3.95 -3.67 -37.07
C ASN A 56 -3.44 -4.42 -35.83
N VAL A 57 -4.26 -4.60 -34.79
CA VAL A 57 -3.82 -5.30 -33.56
C VAL A 57 -4.83 -6.39 -33.19
N ASP A 58 -4.34 -7.62 -33.12
CA ASP A 58 -5.14 -8.82 -32.88
C ASP A 58 -5.71 -8.92 -31.43
N THR A 59 -5.54 -7.89 -30.59
CA THR A 59 -6.00 -7.89 -29.20
C THR A 59 -7.19 -6.98 -29.01
N LEU A 60 -8.25 -7.51 -28.40
CA LEU A 60 -9.46 -6.76 -28.05
C LEU A 60 -9.17 -5.62 -27.07
N PHE A 61 -8.27 -5.86 -26.10
CA PHE A 61 -7.95 -4.89 -25.05
C PHE A 61 -6.64 -4.15 -25.34
N ASN A 62 -6.55 -2.91 -24.87
CA ASN A 62 -5.34 -2.10 -24.91
C ASN A 62 -4.33 -2.60 -23.85
N GLU A 63 -3.62 -3.68 -24.18
CA GLU A 63 -2.65 -4.31 -23.28
C GLU A 63 -1.57 -3.36 -22.74
N PRO A 64 -0.96 -2.45 -23.53
CA PRO A 64 0.02 -1.51 -22.98
C PRO A 64 -0.53 -0.66 -21.85
N ARG A 65 -1.76 -0.17 -22.00
CA ARG A 65 -2.42 0.64 -20.97
C ARG A 65 -2.73 -0.17 -19.73
N LEU A 66 -3.29 -1.37 -19.90
CA LEU A 66 -3.55 -2.27 -18.76
C LEU A 66 -2.27 -2.60 -18.00
N LYS A 67 -1.17 -2.85 -18.71
CA LYS A 67 0.14 -3.08 -18.10
C LYS A 67 0.61 -1.87 -17.29
N ILE A 68 0.46 -0.65 -17.81
CA ILE A 68 0.81 0.58 -17.08
C ILE A 68 -0.01 0.70 -15.80
N ILE A 69 -1.33 0.53 -15.87
CA ILE A 69 -2.22 0.60 -14.70
C ILE A 69 -1.76 -0.40 -13.63
N ILE A 70 -1.61 -1.66 -13.99
CA ILE A 70 -1.29 -2.73 -13.05
C ILE A 70 0.12 -2.56 -12.44
N LEU A 71 1.10 -2.13 -13.23
CA LEU A 71 2.47 -1.87 -12.75
C LEU A 71 2.53 -0.69 -11.79
N GLN A 72 1.76 0.37 -12.05
CA GLN A 72 1.70 1.53 -11.18
C GLN A 72 1.03 1.18 -9.84
N VAL A 73 -0.06 0.41 -9.90
CA VAL A 73 -0.78 -0.09 -8.72
C VAL A 73 0.08 -1.03 -7.89
N ALA A 74 0.89 -1.88 -8.51
CA ALA A 74 1.63 -2.93 -7.82
C ALA A 74 2.58 -2.37 -6.74
N ILE A 75 3.35 -1.33 -7.06
CA ILE A 75 4.36 -0.79 -6.15
C ILE A 75 3.71 -0.11 -4.93
N VAL A 76 2.76 0.80 -5.18
CA VAL A 76 2.06 1.49 -4.08
C VAL A 76 1.11 0.52 -3.36
N GLY A 77 0.56 -0.45 -4.08
CA GLY A 77 -0.27 -1.52 -3.52
C GLY A 77 0.47 -2.37 -2.48
N ILE A 78 1.77 -2.66 -2.68
CA ILE A 78 2.58 -3.34 -1.65
C ILE A 78 2.62 -2.52 -0.35
N ILE A 79 2.82 -1.20 -0.46
CA ILE A 79 2.78 -0.29 0.70
C ILE A 79 1.38 -0.30 1.32
N ALA A 80 0.34 -0.24 0.50
CA ALA A 80 -1.05 -0.23 0.95
C ALA A 80 -1.44 -1.48 1.75
N LEU A 81 -0.89 -2.67 1.44
CA LEU A 81 -1.08 -3.87 2.26
C LEU A 81 -0.51 -3.70 3.68
N GLY A 82 0.62 -3.00 3.83
CA GLY A 82 1.20 -2.67 5.14
C GLY A 82 0.36 -1.65 5.90
N VAL A 83 0.05 -0.55 5.24
CA VAL A 83 -0.76 0.55 5.77
C VAL A 83 -2.16 0.07 6.18
N THR A 84 -2.75 -0.86 5.44
CA THR A 84 -4.05 -1.48 5.77
C THR A 84 -4.03 -2.14 7.15
N GLN A 85 -2.98 -2.89 7.49
CA GLN A 85 -2.85 -3.55 8.80
C GLN A 85 -2.72 -2.52 9.91
N VAL A 86 -1.94 -1.46 9.67
CA VAL A 86 -1.78 -0.34 10.61
C VAL A 86 -3.13 0.34 10.87
N ILE A 87 -3.88 0.67 9.80
CA ILE A 87 -5.20 1.32 9.93
C ILE A 87 -6.19 0.40 10.63
N ILE A 88 -6.26 -0.88 10.29
CA ILE A 88 -7.14 -1.85 10.96
C ILE A 88 -6.83 -1.92 12.45
N SER A 89 -5.57 -1.75 12.87
CA SER A 89 -5.19 -1.72 14.29
C SER A 89 -5.48 -0.39 15.00
N GLY A 90 -6.09 0.59 14.33
CA GLY A 90 -6.36 1.93 14.85
C GLY A 90 -5.16 2.88 14.79
N GLY A 91 -4.13 2.55 14.01
CA GLY A 91 -2.95 3.39 13.79
C GLY A 91 -2.98 4.11 12.44
N ILE A 92 -2.03 5.04 12.26
CA ILE A 92 -1.73 5.70 10.98
C ILE A 92 -0.23 5.66 10.77
N ASP A 93 0.23 5.33 9.55
CA ASP A 93 1.64 5.38 9.19
C ASP A 93 1.87 6.35 8.03
N LEU A 94 2.44 7.50 8.36
CA LEU A 94 2.86 8.51 7.38
C LEU A 94 4.32 8.36 6.96
N SER A 95 5.06 7.39 7.52
CA SER A 95 6.49 7.24 7.23
C SER A 95 6.77 6.35 6.03
N SER A 96 5.81 5.51 5.62
CA SER A 96 6.02 4.44 4.65
C SER A 96 6.64 4.92 3.33
N GLY A 97 6.20 6.05 2.76
CA GLY A 97 6.79 6.62 1.55
C GLY A 97 8.23 7.13 1.73
N SER A 98 8.55 7.71 2.87
CA SER A 98 9.92 8.14 3.18
C SER A 98 10.85 6.97 3.50
N VAL A 99 10.32 5.91 4.12
CA VAL A 99 11.02 4.64 4.32
C VAL A 99 11.34 3.99 2.98
N VAL A 100 10.43 4.06 1.98
CA VAL A 100 10.73 3.65 0.60
C VAL A 100 11.95 4.40 0.05
N GLY A 101 12.00 5.73 0.20
CA GLY A 101 13.14 6.52 -0.27
C GLY A 101 14.45 6.12 0.40
N ALA A 102 14.47 6.03 1.73
CA ALA A 102 15.67 5.64 2.49
C ALA A 102 16.14 4.23 2.15
N THR A 103 15.21 3.28 2.12
CA THR A 103 15.52 1.88 1.77
C THR A 103 16.02 1.74 0.35
N ALA A 104 15.41 2.46 -0.63
CA ALA A 104 15.85 2.42 -2.01
C ALA A 104 17.30 2.89 -2.14
N MET A 105 17.66 4.00 -1.47
CA MET A 105 19.03 4.52 -1.47
C MET A 105 20.02 3.54 -0.86
N ILE A 106 19.70 2.99 0.32
CA ILE A 106 20.57 2.06 1.03
C ILE A 106 20.72 0.76 0.23
N ALA A 107 19.61 0.13 -0.19
CA ALA A 107 19.67 -1.13 -0.94
C ALA A 107 20.43 -0.98 -2.26
N MET A 108 20.18 0.11 -3.02
CA MET A 108 20.85 0.37 -4.28
C MET A 108 22.36 0.54 -4.12
N SER A 109 22.84 1.08 -2.98
CA SER A 109 24.27 1.21 -2.70
C SER A 109 25.01 -0.13 -2.69
N PHE A 110 24.32 -1.21 -2.34
CA PHE A 110 24.86 -2.57 -2.31
C PHE A 110 24.52 -3.38 -3.58
N ALA A 111 23.75 -2.79 -4.49
CA ALA A 111 23.35 -3.44 -5.74
C ALA A 111 24.19 -3.02 -6.95
N GLN A 112 25.13 -2.09 -6.79
CA GLN A 112 25.86 -1.48 -7.90
C GLN A 112 26.88 -2.42 -8.52
N VAL A 113 27.08 -2.23 -9.85
CA VAL A 113 28.17 -2.89 -10.59
C VAL A 113 29.52 -2.19 -10.36
N ALA A 114 30.61 -2.95 -10.43
CA ALA A 114 31.97 -2.41 -10.32
C ALA A 114 32.36 -1.59 -11.55
N THR A 115 31.88 -1.96 -12.75
CA THR A 115 32.29 -1.34 -14.02
C THR A 115 31.08 -0.97 -14.87
N VAL A 116 31.18 0.17 -15.55
CA VAL A 116 30.19 0.64 -16.53
C VAL A 116 30.94 0.93 -17.85
N ASN A 117 30.54 0.28 -18.96
CA ASN A 117 31.17 0.41 -20.26
C ASN A 117 32.70 0.15 -20.23
N GLY A 118 33.14 -0.82 -19.42
CA GLY A 118 34.53 -1.21 -19.29
C GLY A 118 35.39 -0.31 -18.39
N ASN A 119 34.85 0.77 -17.85
CA ASN A 119 35.49 1.66 -16.89
C ASN A 119 34.96 1.47 -15.47
N PRO A 120 35.76 1.77 -14.43
CA PRO A 120 35.25 1.78 -13.06
C PRO A 120 33.99 2.63 -12.93
N ASN A 121 33.00 2.13 -12.19
CA ASN A 121 31.74 2.83 -11.99
C ASN A 121 31.97 4.13 -11.20
N PRO A 122 31.82 5.31 -11.83
CA PRO A 122 32.12 6.59 -11.18
C PRO A 122 31.12 6.98 -10.09
N LYS A 123 29.99 6.22 -9.99
CA LYS A 123 28.93 6.44 -9.00
C LYS A 123 28.83 5.30 -8.00
N ALA A 124 29.80 4.38 -7.97
CA ALA A 124 29.82 3.33 -6.95
C ALA A 124 30.03 3.97 -5.56
N MET A 125 29.17 3.59 -4.62
CA MET A 125 29.21 4.17 -3.26
C MET A 125 30.36 3.62 -2.42
N PHE A 126 30.70 2.34 -2.60
CA PHE A 126 31.68 1.64 -1.76
C PHE A 126 32.65 0.78 -2.58
N PRO A 127 33.29 1.34 -3.63
CA PRO A 127 34.20 0.57 -4.46
C PRO A 127 35.46 0.14 -3.71
N GLU A 128 35.99 1.01 -2.83
CA GLU A 128 37.20 0.75 -2.03
C GLU A 128 37.00 -0.38 -1.01
N LEU A 129 35.76 -0.60 -0.56
CA LEU A 129 35.40 -1.67 0.35
C LEU A 129 35.06 -2.99 -0.36
N GLY A 130 35.11 -3.02 -1.69
CA GLY A 130 34.73 -4.18 -2.48
C GLY A 130 33.23 -4.50 -2.43
N LEU A 131 32.39 -3.54 -2.02
CA LEU A 131 30.93 -3.74 -1.91
C LEU A 131 30.22 -3.39 -3.22
N VAL A 132 30.71 -3.95 -4.30
CA VAL A 132 30.17 -3.87 -5.66
C VAL A 132 30.02 -5.29 -6.23
N ASP A 133 29.20 -5.48 -7.25
CA ASP A 133 28.88 -6.79 -7.86
C ASP A 133 28.43 -7.85 -6.83
N LEU A 134 27.79 -7.43 -5.76
CA LEU A 134 27.34 -8.34 -4.72
C LEU A 134 26.18 -9.22 -5.20
N PRO A 135 26.06 -10.45 -4.68
CA PRO A 135 24.89 -11.29 -4.92
C PRO A 135 23.61 -10.55 -4.56
N VAL A 136 22.56 -10.69 -5.37
CA VAL A 136 21.29 -9.94 -5.23
C VAL A 136 20.62 -10.08 -3.85
N ILE A 137 20.93 -11.16 -3.14
CA ILE A 137 20.40 -11.40 -1.79
C ILE A 137 20.89 -10.32 -0.80
N VAL A 138 22.10 -9.77 -1.00
CA VAL A 138 22.69 -8.77 -0.10
C VAL A 138 21.90 -7.44 -0.12
N PRO A 139 21.71 -6.77 -1.27
CA PRO A 139 20.90 -5.56 -1.31
C PRO A 139 19.45 -5.78 -0.88
N ILE A 140 18.86 -6.96 -1.17
CA ILE A 140 17.51 -7.31 -0.69
C ILE A 140 17.50 -7.37 0.83
N PHE A 141 18.43 -8.10 1.44
CA PHE A 141 18.48 -8.28 2.90
C PHE A 141 18.75 -6.97 3.63
N VAL A 142 19.70 -6.17 3.14
CA VAL A 142 19.99 -4.84 3.69
C VAL A 142 18.78 -3.92 3.61
N GLY A 143 18.09 -3.91 2.46
CA GLY A 143 16.87 -3.15 2.29
C GLY A 143 15.76 -3.59 3.24
N LEU A 144 15.52 -4.89 3.38
CA LEU A 144 14.51 -5.44 4.30
C LEU A 144 14.80 -5.04 5.75
N ILE A 145 16.06 -5.16 6.19
CA ILE A 145 16.46 -4.73 7.55
C ILE A 145 16.17 -3.24 7.75
N CYS A 146 16.52 -2.39 6.78
CA CYS A 146 16.28 -0.96 6.86
C CYS A 146 14.79 -0.64 7.14
N GLY A 147 13.87 -1.21 6.37
CA GLY A 147 12.44 -0.98 6.58
C GLY A 147 11.89 -1.62 7.85
N ILE A 148 12.33 -2.83 8.20
CA ILE A 148 11.94 -3.48 9.46
C ILE A 148 12.39 -2.64 10.66
N VAL A 149 13.62 -2.12 10.66
CA VAL A 149 14.15 -1.27 11.73
C VAL A 149 13.33 0.02 11.86
N ALA A 150 13.03 0.68 10.74
CA ALA A 150 12.18 1.87 10.77
C ALA A 150 10.78 1.57 11.34
N GLY A 151 10.17 0.46 10.92
CA GLY A 151 8.87 0.01 11.43
C GLY A 151 8.93 -0.37 12.93
N VAL A 152 9.97 -1.08 13.36
CA VAL A 152 10.17 -1.42 14.78
C VAL A 152 10.31 -0.16 15.63
N ILE A 153 11.09 0.84 15.18
CA ILE A 153 11.25 2.13 15.89
C ILE A 153 9.87 2.80 16.04
N ASN A 154 9.09 2.92 14.96
CA ASN A 154 7.73 3.46 15.04
C ASN A 154 6.87 2.68 16.03
N GLY A 155 6.87 1.36 15.91
CA GLY A 155 6.09 0.48 16.78
C GLY A 155 6.48 0.59 18.26
N LEU A 156 7.77 0.68 18.58
CA LEU A 156 8.27 0.88 19.94
C LEU A 156 7.85 2.24 20.50
N LEU A 157 8.01 3.31 19.73
CA LEU A 157 7.58 4.64 20.12
C LEU A 157 6.09 4.68 20.43
N ILE A 158 5.24 4.15 19.54
CA ILE A 158 3.79 4.15 19.70
C ILE A 158 3.35 3.27 20.87
N ALA A 159 3.92 2.07 20.98
CA ALA A 159 3.44 1.07 21.93
C ALA A 159 3.88 1.33 23.37
N TYR A 160 5.07 1.89 23.59
CA TYR A 160 5.64 2.03 24.92
C TYR A 160 5.66 3.47 25.43
N THR A 161 5.81 4.47 24.54
CA THR A 161 5.75 5.88 24.98
C THR A 161 4.35 6.48 24.92
N ARG A 162 3.39 5.75 24.31
CA ARG A 162 1.99 6.17 24.14
C ARG A 162 1.80 7.46 23.35
N ILE A 163 2.78 7.87 22.58
CA ILE A 163 2.59 9.01 21.68
C ILE A 163 1.63 8.64 20.56
N PRO A 164 0.83 9.59 20.06
CA PRO A 164 -0.08 9.33 18.96
C PRO A 164 0.66 8.77 17.74
N PRO A 165 0.13 7.73 17.06
CA PRO A 165 0.76 7.12 15.89
C PRO A 165 1.14 8.14 14.80
N PHE A 166 0.29 9.12 14.56
CA PHE A 166 0.53 10.21 13.63
C PHE A 166 1.84 10.97 13.93
N ILE A 167 2.11 11.30 15.21
CA ILE A 167 3.30 12.06 15.59
C ILE A 167 4.57 11.22 15.41
N ALA A 168 4.55 9.96 15.85
CA ALA A 168 5.69 9.06 15.73
C ALA A 168 6.07 8.85 14.26
N THR A 169 5.09 8.55 13.40
CA THR A 169 5.33 8.27 11.98
C THR A 169 5.67 9.52 11.19
N LEU A 170 5.14 10.69 11.56
CA LEU A 170 5.57 11.97 10.99
C LEU A 170 7.04 12.26 11.32
N GLY A 171 7.48 12.02 12.55
CA GLY A 171 8.89 12.13 12.94
C GLY A 171 9.77 11.18 12.12
N MET A 172 9.34 9.91 11.97
CA MET A 172 10.04 8.93 11.13
C MET A 172 10.05 9.35 9.65
N MET A 173 8.98 9.92 9.13
CA MET A 173 8.91 10.43 7.76
C MET A 173 10.02 11.44 7.47
N VAL A 174 10.18 12.43 8.36
CA VAL A 174 11.22 13.46 8.21
C VAL A 174 12.61 12.86 8.38
N THR A 175 12.79 12.00 9.38
CA THR A 175 14.08 11.34 9.67
C THR A 175 14.52 10.43 8.52
N ALA A 176 13.64 9.57 8.02
CA ALA A 176 13.96 8.67 6.90
C ALA A 176 14.26 9.45 5.62
N ARG A 177 13.53 10.55 5.35
CA ARG A 177 13.82 11.45 4.21
C ARG A 177 15.16 12.16 4.37
N GLY A 178 15.50 12.60 5.59
CA GLY A 178 16.80 13.16 5.93
C GLY A 178 17.94 12.15 5.74
N LEU A 179 17.74 10.92 6.24
CA LEU A 179 18.68 9.81 6.07
C LEU A 179 18.94 9.48 4.59
N ALA A 180 17.88 9.43 3.77
CA ALA A 180 18.01 9.19 2.34
C ALA A 180 18.91 10.24 1.64
N LYS A 181 18.72 11.51 1.99
CA LYS A 181 19.53 12.63 1.46
C LYS A 181 20.97 12.58 1.99
N TRP A 182 21.13 12.35 3.28
CA TRP A 182 22.45 12.29 3.93
C TRP A 182 23.29 11.15 3.38
N TRP A 183 22.71 9.96 3.16
CA TRP A 183 23.39 8.75 2.72
C TRP A 183 24.20 8.94 1.43
N SER A 184 23.64 9.64 0.45
CA SER A 184 24.25 9.86 -0.86
C SER A 184 24.63 11.31 -1.12
N LYS A 185 24.59 12.17 -0.09
CA LYS A 185 24.77 13.62 -0.24
C LYS A 185 23.83 14.23 -1.29
N GLY A 186 22.61 13.69 -1.37
CA GLY A 186 21.59 14.12 -2.31
C GLY A 186 21.76 13.62 -3.75
N GLN A 187 22.80 12.84 -4.05
CA GLN A 187 23.04 12.32 -5.40
C GLN A 187 22.23 11.04 -5.66
N PRO A 188 21.76 10.79 -6.88
CA PRO A 188 21.14 9.53 -7.24
C PRO A 188 22.17 8.40 -7.30
N ILE A 189 21.77 7.21 -6.83
CA ILE A 189 22.58 5.98 -6.90
C ILE A 189 22.02 5.13 -8.04
N SER A 190 22.88 4.77 -9.00
CA SER A 190 22.48 4.13 -10.25
C SER A 190 23.40 2.95 -10.60
N PHE A 191 23.12 2.29 -11.72
CA PHE A 191 23.88 1.16 -12.25
C PHE A 191 23.83 -0.08 -11.36
N PRO A 192 22.61 -0.64 -11.12
CA PRO A 192 22.47 -1.92 -10.42
C PRO A 192 22.99 -3.08 -11.29
N THR A 193 23.30 -4.18 -10.61
CA THR A 193 23.54 -5.48 -11.25
C THR A 193 22.31 -5.97 -12.01
N ASP A 194 22.48 -6.77 -13.06
CA ASP A 194 21.37 -7.32 -13.85
C ASP A 194 20.42 -8.17 -13.01
N SER A 195 20.94 -8.88 -12.03
CA SER A 195 20.15 -9.69 -11.09
C SER A 195 19.24 -8.83 -10.19
N TYR A 196 19.71 -7.66 -9.77
CA TYR A 196 18.85 -6.72 -9.03
C TYR A 196 17.84 -6.04 -9.98
N ALA A 197 18.27 -5.63 -11.17
CA ALA A 197 17.40 -5.03 -12.19
C ALA A 197 16.25 -5.97 -12.62
N ALA A 198 16.47 -7.28 -12.59
CA ALA A 198 15.45 -8.28 -12.93
C ALA A 198 14.23 -8.24 -12.02
N ILE A 199 14.36 -7.80 -10.75
CA ILE A 199 13.24 -7.70 -9.77
C ILE A 199 12.18 -6.70 -10.26
N GLY A 200 12.59 -5.61 -10.91
CA GLY A 200 11.69 -4.57 -11.45
C GLY A 200 11.25 -4.78 -12.89
N LYS A 201 11.75 -5.83 -13.58
CA LYS A 201 11.55 -6.04 -15.01
C LYS A 201 10.20 -6.68 -15.33
N GLY A 202 9.57 -6.18 -16.40
CA GLY A 202 8.33 -6.78 -16.93
C GLY A 202 7.19 -6.79 -15.93
N MET A 203 6.57 -7.96 -15.73
CA MET A 203 5.44 -8.16 -14.81
C MET A 203 5.86 -8.62 -13.40
N MET A 204 7.16 -8.70 -13.11
CA MET A 204 7.65 -9.15 -11.79
C MET A 204 7.10 -8.30 -10.63
N PRO A 205 7.02 -6.95 -10.71
CA PRO A 205 6.39 -6.14 -9.66
C PRO A 205 4.95 -6.56 -9.36
N VAL A 206 4.18 -6.91 -10.39
CA VAL A 206 2.79 -7.37 -10.24
C VAL A 206 2.74 -8.75 -9.59
N ALA A 207 3.62 -9.66 -9.99
CA ALA A 207 3.69 -10.98 -9.38
C ALA A 207 4.02 -10.90 -7.88
N ILE A 208 4.97 -10.03 -7.49
CA ILE A 208 5.31 -9.76 -6.08
C ILE A 208 4.09 -9.19 -5.33
N PHE A 209 3.42 -8.18 -5.90
CA PHE A 209 2.23 -7.59 -5.28
C PHE A 209 1.13 -8.62 -5.07
N VAL A 210 0.80 -9.42 -6.09
CA VAL A 210 -0.26 -10.43 -6.02
C VAL A 210 0.10 -11.51 -4.99
N ALA A 211 1.35 -11.99 -4.98
CA ALA A 211 1.80 -12.97 -3.99
C ALA A 211 1.67 -12.45 -2.56
N LEU A 212 2.08 -11.20 -2.31
CA LEU A 212 1.94 -10.54 -1.01
C LEU A 212 0.48 -10.29 -0.64
N ALA A 213 -0.36 -9.88 -1.60
CA ALA A 213 -1.79 -9.67 -1.38
C ALA A 213 -2.49 -10.98 -0.96
N ILE A 214 -2.18 -12.09 -1.64
CA ILE A 214 -2.68 -13.43 -1.28
C ILE A 214 -2.18 -13.81 0.11
N LEU A 215 -0.88 -13.71 0.37
CA LEU A 215 -0.28 -14.04 1.66
C LEU A 215 -0.98 -13.28 2.80
N PHE A 216 -1.05 -11.94 2.69
CA PHE A 216 -1.63 -11.11 3.74
C PHE A 216 -3.14 -11.22 3.83
N HIS A 217 -3.85 -11.57 2.75
CA HIS A 217 -5.25 -11.94 2.83
C HIS A 217 -5.45 -13.15 3.76
N PHE A 218 -4.66 -14.22 3.57
CA PHE A 218 -4.72 -15.40 4.43
C PHE A 218 -4.26 -15.10 5.86
N VAL A 219 -3.17 -14.36 6.03
CA VAL A 219 -2.65 -13.96 7.35
C VAL A 219 -3.69 -13.19 8.14
N MET A 220 -4.31 -12.16 7.54
CA MET A 220 -5.30 -11.34 8.23
C MET A 220 -6.61 -12.07 8.50
N LYS A 221 -7.04 -12.96 7.62
CA LYS A 221 -8.34 -13.64 7.73
C LYS A 221 -8.31 -14.86 8.63
N TYR A 222 -7.25 -15.65 8.60
CA TYR A 222 -7.24 -17.00 9.19
C TYR A 222 -6.27 -17.18 10.34
N THR A 223 -5.34 -16.24 10.60
CA THR A 223 -4.35 -16.41 11.67
C THR A 223 -4.73 -15.64 12.95
N VAL A 224 -4.05 -16.01 14.05
CA VAL A 224 -4.15 -15.29 15.32
C VAL A 224 -3.67 -13.85 15.20
N TYR A 225 -2.67 -13.60 14.35
CA TYR A 225 -2.18 -12.25 14.05
C TYR A 225 -3.30 -11.34 13.55
N GLY A 226 -4.05 -11.77 12.54
CA GLY A 226 -5.17 -10.99 12.01
C GLY A 226 -6.25 -10.77 13.06
N LYS A 227 -6.66 -11.83 13.79
CA LYS A 227 -7.67 -11.73 14.86
C LYS A 227 -7.28 -10.70 15.93
N HIS A 228 -6.02 -10.69 16.36
CA HIS A 228 -5.51 -9.71 17.32
C HIS A 228 -5.49 -8.30 16.73
N THR A 229 -5.10 -8.13 15.46
CA THR A 229 -5.11 -6.83 14.77
C THR A 229 -6.51 -6.22 14.75
N TYR A 230 -7.52 -6.99 14.35
CA TYR A 230 -8.92 -6.53 14.37
C TYR A 230 -9.44 -6.24 15.78
N ALA A 231 -9.11 -7.09 16.75
CA ALA A 231 -9.52 -6.91 18.14
C ALA A 231 -8.96 -5.61 18.73
N ILE A 232 -7.67 -5.35 18.54
CA ILE A 232 -6.98 -4.13 19.01
C ILE A 232 -7.63 -2.88 18.38
N GLY A 233 -7.86 -2.91 17.07
CA GLY A 233 -8.46 -1.78 16.37
C GLY A 233 -9.94 -1.54 16.72
N SER A 234 -10.67 -2.59 17.12
CA SER A 234 -12.07 -2.45 17.57
C SER A 234 -12.17 -1.85 18.96
N ASN A 235 -11.37 -2.33 19.92
CA ASN A 235 -11.27 -1.80 21.28
C ASN A 235 -9.97 -2.29 21.94
N GLU A 236 -8.99 -1.39 22.05
CA GLU A 236 -7.68 -1.72 22.60
C GLU A 236 -7.73 -2.18 24.06
N ASP A 237 -8.57 -1.55 24.89
CA ASP A 237 -8.68 -1.89 26.32
C ASP A 237 -9.33 -3.26 26.50
N ALA A 238 -10.39 -3.56 25.76
CA ALA A 238 -11.02 -4.87 25.79
C ALA A 238 -10.05 -5.97 25.30
N ALA A 239 -9.28 -5.70 24.25
CA ALA A 239 -8.26 -6.62 23.75
C ALA A 239 -7.18 -6.90 24.81
N ARG A 240 -6.74 -5.86 25.54
CA ARG A 240 -5.78 -5.99 26.65
C ARG A 240 -6.32 -6.81 27.80
N MET A 241 -7.57 -6.56 28.19
CA MET A 241 -8.24 -7.34 29.25
C MET A 241 -8.45 -8.80 28.85
N SER A 242 -8.59 -9.09 27.57
CA SER A 242 -8.66 -10.45 27.02
C SER A 242 -7.29 -11.16 26.94
N GLY A 243 -6.22 -10.56 27.48
CA GLY A 243 -4.88 -11.16 27.53
C GLY A 243 -4.03 -10.93 26.29
N ILE A 244 -4.46 -10.12 25.31
CA ILE A 244 -3.65 -9.80 24.14
C ILE A 244 -2.50 -8.87 24.54
N LYS A 245 -1.27 -9.22 24.16
CA LYS A 245 -0.07 -8.40 24.38
C LYS A 245 -0.02 -7.26 23.37
N VAL A 246 -0.90 -6.26 23.57
CA VAL A 246 -1.14 -5.15 22.61
C VAL A 246 0.14 -4.45 22.20
N ALA A 247 1.03 -4.10 23.13
CA ALA A 247 2.27 -3.39 22.83
C ALA A 247 3.16 -4.19 21.83
N ARG A 248 3.39 -5.48 22.11
CA ARG A 248 4.18 -6.35 21.22
C ARG A 248 3.52 -6.50 19.85
N HIS A 249 2.21 -6.61 19.83
CA HIS A 249 1.46 -6.77 18.58
C HIS A 249 1.52 -5.50 17.71
N LYS A 250 1.42 -4.31 18.33
CA LYS A 250 1.62 -3.04 17.61
C LYS A 250 3.02 -2.93 17.01
N VAL A 251 4.08 -3.28 17.77
CA VAL A 251 5.45 -3.30 17.22
C VAL A 251 5.54 -4.21 15.99
N LEU A 252 4.92 -5.41 16.06
CA LEU A 252 4.92 -6.34 14.93
C LEU A 252 4.19 -5.79 13.71
N ILE A 253 3.05 -5.12 13.88
CA ILE A 253 2.29 -4.49 12.79
C ILE A 253 3.14 -3.45 12.06
N TYR A 254 3.76 -2.53 12.80
CA TYR A 254 4.61 -1.49 12.21
C TYR A 254 5.90 -2.07 11.59
N ALA A 255 6.47 -3.13 12.17
CA ALA A 255 7.61 -3.84 11.59
C ALA A 255 7.25 -4.47 10.22
N ILE A 256 6.08 -5.10 10.12
CA ILE A 256 5.57 -5.66 8.87
C ILE A 256 5.27 -4.55 7.86
N ALA A 257 4.68 -3.43 8.28
CA ALA A 257 4.44 -2.29 7.40
C ALA A 257 5.76 -1.72 6.83
N GLY A 258 6.78 -1.56 7.68
CA GLY A 258 8.13 -1.16 7.25
C GLY A 258 8.79 -2.17 6.31
N MET A 259 8.62 -3.47 6.56
CA MET A 259 9.09 -4.53 5.67
C MET A 259 8.42 -4.44 4.28
N LEU A 260 7.11 -4.23 4.22
CA LEU A 260 6.39 -4.07 2.96
C LEU A 260 6.80 -2.78 2.22
N ALA A 261 7.04 -1.68 2.94
CA ALA A 261 7.60 -0.47 2.37
C ALA A 261 8.99 -0.72 1.77
N SER A 262 9.83 -1.54 2.40
CA SER A 262 11.15 -1.89 1.86
C SER A 262 11.07 -2.82 0.64
N ILE A 263 10.13 -3.74 0.58
CA ILE A 263 9.89 -4.54 -0.64
C ILE A 263 9.48 -3.62 -1.79
N ALA A 264 8.57 -2.68 -1.55
CA ALA A 264 8.19 -1.69 -2.55
C ALA A 264 9.38 -0.82 -3.00
N ALA A 265 10.27 -0.45 -2.08
CA ALA A 265 11.49 0.31 -2.37
C ALA A 265 12.45 -0.45 -3.31
N ILE A 266 12.69 -1.73 -3.03
CA ILE A 266 13.53 -2.61 -3.84
C ILE A 266 12.94 -2.75 -5.24
N VAL A 267 11.64 -3.02 -5.34
CA VAL A 267 10.95 -3.12 -6.63
C VAL A 267 11.00 -1.80 -7.42
N LEU A 268 10.77 -0.67 -6.74
CA LEU A 268 10.76 0.65 -7.37
C LEU A 268 12.15 1.06 -7.88
N SER A 269 13.19 0.90 -7.05
CA SER A 269 14.56 1.24 -7.43
C SER A 269 15.11 0.31 -8.52
N SER A 270 14.78 -0.97 -8.45
CA SER A 270 15.08 -1.95 -9.48
C SER A 270 14.41 -1.59 -10.82
N LYS A 271 13.12 -1.27 -10.81
CA LYS A 271 12.36 -0.86 -12.00
C LYS A 271 12.93 0.39 -12.66
N ASN A 272 13.36 1.37 -11.86
CA ASN A 272 13.90 2.64 -12.35
C ASN A 272 15.41 2.57 -12.63
N LEU A 273 16.08 1.46 -12.31
CA LEU A 273 17.55 1.28 -12.41
C LEU A 273 18.34 2.38 -11.67
N THR A 274 17.69 3.05 -10.74
CA THR A 274 18.26 4.14 -9.94
C THR A 274 17.48 4.30 -8.65
N ALA A 275 18.13 4.80 -7.62
CA ALA A 275 17.51 5.26 -6.40
C ALA A 275 17.73 6.77 -6.22
N GLN A 276 16.71 7.46 -5.75
CA GLN A 276 16.74 8.90 -5.46
C GLN A 276 16.10 9.15 -4.10
N ALA A 277 16.62 10.10 -3.34
CA ALA A 277 16.12 10.43 -2.01
C ALA A 277 14.64 10.89 -2.01
N GLY A 278 14.14 11.40 -3.14
CA GLY A 278 12.73 11.78 -3.35
C GLY A 278 11.78 10.64 -3.68
N MET A 279 12.28 9.42 -3.91
CA MET A 279 11.43 8.27 -4.20
C MET A 279 10.40 8.01 -3.09
N GLY A 280 9.22 7.58 -3.48
CA GLY A 280 8.14 7.29 -2.54
C GLY A 280 7.49 8.54 -1.93
N GLN A 281 7.79 9.74 -2.39
CA GLN A 281 7.12 10.95 -1.90
C GLN A 281 5.62 10.89 -2.20
N MET A 282 4.78 11.17 -1.21
CA MET A 282 3.32 11.07 -1.24
C MET A 282 2.74 9.65 -1.36
N TYR A 283 3.58 8.60 -1.44
CA TYR A 283 3.09 7.21 -1.53
C TYR A 283 2.37 6.75 -0.27
N GLU A 284 2.69 7.30 0.89
CA GLU A 284 1.96 7.10 2.14
C GLU A 284 0.49 7.51 2.02
N LEU A 285 0.22 8.66 1.40
CA LEU A 285 -1.15 9.16 1.20
C LEU A 285 -1.89 8.35 0.13
N ASP A 286 -1.20 7.99 -0.96
CA ASP A 286 -1.76 7.13 -2.00
C ASP A 286 -2.14 5.75 -1.41
N ALA A 287 -1.28 5.17 -0.55
CA ALA A 287 -1.54 3.89 0.11
C ALA A 287 -2.72 3.94 1.09
N ILE A 288 -2.84 5.03 1.87
CA ILE A 288 -3.99 5.28 2.74
C ILE A 288 -5.25 5.41 1.90
N ALA A 289 -5.21 6.18 0.80
CA ALA A 289 -6.33 6.33 -0.11
C ALA A 289 -6.80 4.98 -0.68
N MET A 290 -5.88 4.14 -1.15
CA MET A 290 -6.17 2.80 -1.65
C MET A 290 -6.87 1.94 -0.58
N ALA A 291 -6.40 1.98 0.67
CA ALA A 291 -7.00 1.23 1.77
C ALA A 291 -8.42 1.73 2.10
N VAL A 292 -8.60 3.06 2.21
CA VAL A 292 -9.90 3.68 2.57
C VAL A 292 -10.94 3.52 1.46
N ILE A 293 -10.55 3.74 0.19
CA ILE A 293 -11.41 3.45 -0.97
C ILE A 293 -11.81 1.97 -0.98
N GLY A 294 -10.87 1.09 -0.59
CA GLY A 294 -11.10 -0.34 -0.42
C GLY A 294 -12.03 -0.72 0.74
N GLY A 295 -12.49 0.25 1.54
CA GLY A 295 -13.43 0.06 2.64
C GLY A 295 -12.76 -0.23 3.99
N VAL A 296 -11.48 0.10 4.15
CA VAL A 296 -10.80 0.07 5.46
C VAL A 296 -11.21 1.30 6.26
N SER A 297 -11.67 1.10 7.49
CA SER A 297 -12.10 2.18 8.37
C SER A 297 -10.93 2.82 9.10
N LEU A 298 -10.80 4.13 9.03
CA LEU A 298 -9.77 4.90 9.75
C LEU A 298 -9.92 4.86 11.28
N GLN A 299 -11.09 4.45 11.79
CA GLN A 299 -11.28 4.23 13.24
C GLN A 299 -10.74 2.88 13.71
N GLY A 300 -10.27 2.03 12.79
CA GLY A 300 -9.80 0.67 13.09
C GLY A 300 -10.90 -0.38 13.14
N GLY A 301 -10.48 -1.62 13.39
CA GLY A 301 -11.34 -2.79 13.60
C GLY A 301 -12.10 -3.30 12.37
N ARG A 302 -12.06 -2.61 11.23
CA ARG A 302 -12.80 -2.97 10.01
C ARG A 302 -11.97 -2.74 8.75
N GLY A 303 -12.11 -3.65 7.79
CA GLY A 303 -11.42 -3.61 6.50
C GLY A 303 -11.03 -5.01 6.03
N SER A 304 -10.55 -5.11 4.80
CA SER A 304 -10.02 -6.37 4.27
C SER A 304 -8.89 -6.13 3.28
N MET A 305 -7.97 -7.10 3.15
CA MET A 305 -6.90 -7.05 2.16
C MET A 305 -7.43 -7.08 0.73
N LEU A 306 -8.50 -7.83 0.49
CA LEU A 306 -9.15 -7.86 -0.82
C LEU A 306 -9.76 -6.49 -1.16
N GLY A 307 -10.40 -5.84 -0.18
CA GLY A 307 -10.88 -4.47 -0.34
C GLY A 307 -9.76 -3.50 -0.73
N THR A 308 -8.62 -3.57 -0.05
CA THR A 308 -7.44 -2.74 -0.38
C THR A 308 -6.92 -3.00 -1.80
N VAL A 309 -6.88 -4.26 -2.26
CA VAL A 309 -6.50 -4.58 -3.64
C VAL A 309 -7.48 -3.97 -4.65
N LEU A 310 -8.78 -4.05 -4.40
CA LEU A 310 -9.79 -3.40 -5.25
C LEU A 310 -9.67 -1.87 -5.21
N GLY A 311 -9.43 -1.29 -4.03
CA GLY A 311 -9.17 0.14 -3.87
C GLY A 311 -7.92 0.60 -4.61
N ALA A 312 -6.86 -0.21 -4.60
CA ALA A 312 -5.65 0.03 -5.37
C ALA A 312 -5.93 0.02 -6.89
N LEU A 313 -6.75 -0.91 -7.37
CA LEU A 313 -7.16 -0.95 -8.78
C LEU A 313 -7.99 0.29 -9.16
N ILE A 314 -8.94 0.72 -8.32
CA ILE A 314 -9.71 1.96 -8.53
C ILE A 314 -8.76 3.15 -8.65
N PHE A 315 -7.82 3.27 -7.71
CA PHE A 315 -6.85 4.35 -7.69
C PHE A 315 -5.98 4.35 -8.96
N GLY A 316 -5.51 3.18 -9.41
CA GLY A 316 -4.76 3.03 -10.65
C GLY A 316 -5.55 3.39 -11.89
N VAL A 317 -6.84 3.00 -11.95
CA VAL A 317 -7.75 3.39 -13.05
C VAL A 317 -7.94 4.90 -13.09
N ILE A 318 -8.11 5.56 -11.94
CA ILE A 318 -8.25 7.02 -11.85
C ILE A 318 -7.00 7.72 -12.40
N ILE A 319 -5.81 7.36 -11.92
CA ILE A 319 -4.55 7.98 -12.36
C ILE A 319 -4.31 7.75 -13.86
N SER A 320 -4.50 6.52 -14.33
CA SER A 320 -4.35 6.20 -15.75
C SER A 320 -5.41 6.88 -16.62
N GLY A 321 -6.64 7.01 -16.10
CA GLY A 321 -7.72 7.70 -16.78
C GLY A 321 -7.43 9.20 -16.98
N PHE A 322 -6.88 9.87 -15.97
CA PHE A 322 -6.45 11.28 -16.13
C PHE A 322 -5.32 11.44 -17.15
N THR A 323 -4.33 10.54 -17.10
CA THR A 323 -3.25 10.53 -18.11
C THR A 323 -3.82 10.27 -19.51
N PHE A 324 -4.80 9.38 -19.64
CA PHE A 324 -5.48 9.09 -20.89
C PHE A 324 -6.24 10.31 -21.44
N LEU A 325 -6.96 11.03 -20.58
CA LEU A 325 -7.67 12.25 -20.92
C LEU A 325 -6.71 13.44 -21.16
N LYS A 326 -5.39 13.21 -21.09
CA LYS A 326 -4.34 14.23 -21.25
C LYS A 326 -4.46 15.39 -20.26
N LEU A 327 -4.97 15.11 -19.07
CA LEU A 327 -5.02 16.09 -17.98
C LEU A 327 -3.63 16.24 -17.36
N ASP A 328 -3.23 17.48 -17.10
CA ASP A 328 -1.94 17.78 -16.48
C ASP A 328 -1.77 17.13 -15.10
N ALA A 329 -0.54 16.81 -14.74
CA ALA A 329 -0.21 16.17 -13.45
C ALA A 329 -0.72 16.97 -12.23
N TYR A 330 -0.80 18.29 -12.34
CA TYR A 330 -1.32 19.15 -11.26
C TYR A 330 -2.79 18.85 -10.91
N TYR A 331 -3.63 18.60 -11.91
CA TYR A 331 -5.02 18.18 -11.66
C TYR A 331 -5.10 16.82 -11.00
N GLN A 332 -4.18 15.90 -11.34
CA GLN A 332 -4.12 14.58 -10.69
C GLN A 332 -3.86 14.70 -9.19
N GLU A 333 -2.93 15.57 -8.77
CA GLU A 333 -2.64 15.80 -7.35
C GLU A 333 -3.82 16.42 -6.60
N MET A 334 -4.50 17.43 -7.20
CA MET A 334 -5.71 18.02 -6.61
C MET A 334 -6.82 16.99 -6.42
N VAL A 335 -7.05 16.15 -7.44
CA VAL A 335 -8.11 15.14 -7.39
C VAL A 335 -7.76 14.03 -6.40
N LYS A 336 -6.50 13.60 -6.31
CA LYS A 336 -6.04 12.68 -5.26
C LYS A 336 -6.41 13.20 -3.87
N GLY A 337 -6.10 14.48 -3.59
CA GLY A 337 -6.47 15.12 -2.32
C GLY A 337 -7.98 15.10 -2.07
N ALA A 338 -8.77 15.47 -3.08
CA ALA A 338 -10.24 15.44 -2.99
C ALA A 338 -10.79 14.03 -2.76
N ILE A 339 -10.22 13.00 -3.40
CA ILE A 339 -10.61 11.60 -3.21
C ILE A 339 -10.33 11.15 -1.78
N ILE A 340 -9.16 11.47 -1.22
CA ILE A 340 -8.82 11.12 0.17
C ILE A 340 -9.84 11.73 1.14
N VAL A 341 -10.09 13.03 1.03
CA VAL A 341 -11.07 13.72 1.88
C VAL A 341 -12.47 13.14 1.69
N GLY A 342 -12.90 12.94 0.44
CA GLY A 342 -14.21 12.36 0.12
C GLY A 342 -14.39 10.95 0.69
N ALA A 343 -13.37 10.10 0.59
CA ALA A 343 -13.40 8.75 1.15
C ALA A 343 -13.53 8.76 2.68
N VAL A 344 -12.80 9.64 3.37
CA VAL A 344 -12.88 9.82 4.83
C VAL A 344 -14.26 10.32 5.26
N VAL A 345 -14.80 11.33 4.57
CA VAL A 345 -16.14 11.87 4.84
C VAL A 345 -17.21 10.78 4.67
N LEU A 346 -17.12 9.99 3.60
CA LEU A 346 -18.05 8.89 3.36
C LEU A 346 -17.95 7.79 4.42
N ASP A 347 -16.74 7.46 4.89
CA ASP A 347 -16.54 6.49 5.97
C ASP A 347 -17.20 6.99 7.27
N GLN A 348 -16.96 8.24 7.65
CA GLN A 348 -17.57 8.83 8.85
C GLN A 348 -19.09 8.89 8.75
N TRP A 349 -19.64 9.28 7.61
CA TRP A 349 -21.08 9.34 7.39
C TRP A 349 -21.76 7.97 7.47
N ARG A 350 -21.13 6.92 6.93
CA ARG A 350 -21.62 5.53 7.05
C ARG A 350 -21.62 5.07 8.50
N GLN A 351 -20.61 5.43 9.26
CA GLN A 351 -20.50 5.04 10.67
C GLN A 351 -21.53 5.76 11.53
N SER A 352 -21.75 7.06 11.35
CA SER A 352 -22.75 7.82 12.09
C SER A 352 -24.17 7.27 11.86
N ARG A 353 -24.49 6.86 10.64
CA ARG A 353 -25.77 6.20 10.32
C ARG A 353 -25.95 4.84 10.99
N ASN A 354 -24.88 4.06 11.12
CA ASN A 354 -24.93 2.76 11.79
C ASN A 354 -25.08 2.93 13.31
N ALA A 355 -24.43 3.92 13.92
CA ALA A 355 -24.58 4.24 15.33
C ALA A 355 -26.00 4.74 15.68
N ALA A 356 -26.63 5.48 14.76
CA ALA A 356 -28.02 5.96 14.94
C ALA A 356 -29.09 4.86 14.78
N ARG A 357 -28.72 3.66 14.34
CA ARG A 357 -29.63 2.51 14.15
C ARG A 357 -29.53 1.45 15.28
N MET A 358 -28.57 1.61 16.18
CA MET A 358 -28.40 0.82 17.42
C MET A 358 -29.03 1.53 18.61
#